data_792dff9074568f2bee2f777fcbcad30c
#
_entry.id   792dff9074568f2bee2f777fcbcad30c
#
_cell.length_a   1.000
_cell.length_b   1.000
_cell.length_c   1.000
_cell.angle_alpha   90.00
_cell.angle_beta   90.00
_cell.angle_gamma   90.00
#
_symmetry.space_group_name_H-M   'P 1'
#
loop_
_entity.id
_entity.type
_entity.pdbx_description
1 polymer ?
#
loop_
_entity_poly.entity_id
_entity_poly.type
_entity_poly.pdbx_seq_one_letter_code
_entity_poly.pdbx_strand_id
1 'polypeptide(L)'
;MSRNFQLLKQLEIEADMTERHERALADRDLPEKSPLKYGGEPPSEEILRLAQTVFLANTGRAPRQVVFCGVDEENGSSAVCASTGRAVALIGNKPVCLVDGNVRSPHLARALNFETPVPYPSRSAPIREQCTLIAQNLWLAAPELMVDDRGALLPAAELKQLLKHLRDTFEYVLIDAPAAGLSGDAAVLGLIADAAILVVEANSTRRLTARRTKDTLEALGVRLLGTVLRNRSFPLPKRIFKGR
;
A
#
# COMPACT_ATOMS: atom_id res chain seq x y z
N MET A 1 44.28 11.94 -12.58
CA MET A 1 42.94 11.83 -13.16
C MET A 1 41.97 12.61 -12.29
N SER A 2 41.21 13.53 -12.88
CA SER A 2 40.40 14.51 -12.12
C SER A 2 39.21 13.85 -11.42
N ARG A 3 38.95 14.24 -10.19
CA ARG A 3 37.81 13.82 -9.33
C ARG A 3 36.45 13.92 -10.06
N ASN A 4 36.32 14.87 -10.98
CA ASN A 4 35.14 15.06 -11.83
C ASN A 4 34.94 13.95 -12.87
N PHE A 5 36.03 13.34 -13.34
CA PHE A 5 35.95 12.23 -14.31
C PHE A 5 35.46 10.92 -13.64
N GLN A 6 35.80 10.72 -12.37
CA GLN A 6 35.29 9.59 -11.59
C GLN A 6 33.80 9.76 -11.26
N LEU A 7 33.35 10.98 -10.96
CA LEU A 7 31.93 11.29 -10.70
C LEU A 7 31.08 11.11 -11.96
N LEU A 8 31.54 11.55 -13.13
CA LEU A 8 30.85 11.35 -14.41
C LEU A 8 30.71 9.86 -14.74
N LYS A 9 31.76 9.09 -14.53
CA LYS A 9 31.73 7.64 -14.77
C LYS A 9 30.81 6.89 -13.79
N GLN A 10 30.68 7.37 -12.55
CA GLN A 10 29.71 6.83 -11.58
C GLN A 10 28.27 7.15 -11.98
N LEU A 11 27.99 8.36 -12.44
CA LEU A 11 26.66 8.76 -12.92
C LEU A 11 26.25 8.02 -14.19
N GLU A 12 27.21 7.77 -15.12
CA GLU A 12 26.95 6.95 -16.31
C GLU A 12 26.63 5.48 -15.96
N ILE A 13 27.33 4.91 -14.96
CA ILE A 13 27.07 3.54 -14.50
C ILE A 13 25.71 3.45 -13.79
N GLU A 14 25.35 4.44 -12.97
CA GLU A 14 24.03 4.49 -12.31
C GLU A 14 22.90 4.67 -13.33
N ALA A 15 23.10 5.50 -14.36
CA ALA A 15 22.13 5.68 -15.45
C ALA A 15 21.95 4.40 -16.28
N ASP A 16 23.05 3.71 -16.64
CA ASP A 16 23.00 2.45 -17.40
C ASP A 16 22.37 1.30 -16.56
N MET A 17 22.63 1.28 -15.25
CA MET A 17 21.96 0.32 -14.35
C MET A 17 20.47 0.60 -14.23
N THR A 18 20.05 1.87 -14.22
CA THR A 18 18.63 2.27 -14.16
C THR A 18 17.92 1.90 -15.46
N GLU A 19 18.52 2.21 -16.63
CA GLU A 19 17.98 1.81 -17.94
C GLU A 19 17.90 0.28 -18.12
N ARG A 20 18.92 -0.45 -17.67
CA ARG A 20 18.90 -1.93 -17.69
C ARG A 20 17.84 -2.50 -16.77
N HIS A 21 17.62 -1.87 -15.62
CA HIS A 21 16.56 -2.27 -14.68
C HIS A 21 15.17 -1.99 -15.26
N GLU A 22 14.98 -0.83 -15.91
CA GLU A 22 13.74 -0.50 -16.61
C GLU A 22 13.48 -1.42 -17.81
N ARG A 23 14.50 -1.73 -18.62
CA ARG A 23 14.39 -2.70 -19.72
C ARG A 23 14.12 -4.12 -19.22
N ALA A 24 14.76 -4.56 -18.14
CA ALA A 24 14.52 -5.87 -17.54
C ALA A 24 13.11 -6.00 -16.94
N LEU A 25 12.48 -4.88 -16.53
CA LEU A 25 11.09 -4.84 -16.12
C LEU A 25 10.12 -4.82 -17.31
N ALA A 26 10.52 -4.21 -18.44
CA ALA A 26 9.72 -4.13 -19.66
C ALA A 26 9.75 -5.42 -20.52
N ASP A 27 10.85 -6.17 -20.50
CA ASP A 27 11.13 -7.32 -21.38
C ASP A 27 10.76 -8.68 -20.74
N ARG A 28 10.14 -8.68 -19.58
CA ARG A 28 9.59 -9.91 -19.02
C ARG A 28 8.23 -10.17 -19.63
N ASP A 29 8.21 -10.99 -20.68
CA ASP A 29 7.01 -11.67 -21.18
C ASP A 29 6.29 -12.32 -20.02
N LEU A 30 5.24 -11.66 -19.55
CA LEU A 30 4.35 -12.18 -18.53
C LEU A 30 3.50 -13.26 -19.20
N PRO A 31 3.35 -14.45 -18.60
CA PRO A 31 2.27 -15.33 -19.04
C PRO A 31 0.98 -14.51 -18.89
N GLU A 32 0.24 -14.35 -20.00
CA GLU A 32 -1.11 -13.80 -20.03
C GLU A 32 -2.05 -14.66 -19.16
N LYS A 33 -1.92 -14.55 -17.84
CA LYS A 33 -3.02 -14.90 -16.98
C LYS A 33 -4.02 -13.77 -17.13
N SER A 34 -5.08 -14.01 -17.89
CA SER A 34 -6.21 -13.09 -17.94
C SER A 34 -6.56 -12.68 -16.51
N PRO A 35 -6.61 -11.37 -16.19
CA PRO A 35 -6.93 -10.94 -14.84
C PRO A 35 -8.27 -11.55 -14.45
N LEU A 36 -8.34 -12.18 -13.28
CA LEU A 36 -9.58 -12.64 -12.71
C LEU A 36 -10.54 -11.45 -12.73
N LYS A 37 -11.76 -11.66 -13.27
CA LYS A 37 -12.73 -10.57 -13.47
C LYS A 37 -13.08 -9.97 -12.11
N TYR A 38 -12.43 -8.87 -11.77
CA TYR A 38 -12.76 -8.09 -10.59
C TYR A 38 -14.00 -7.24 -10.87
N GLY A 39 -15.11 -7.52 -10.19
CA GLY A 39 -16.41 -6.86 -10.34
C GLY A 39 -16.66 -5.69 -9.38
N GLY A 40 -15.62 -5.00 -8.92
CA GLY A 40 -15.78 -3.92 -7.95
C GLY A 40 -16.15 -2.56 -8.56
N GLU A 41 -16.87 -1.72 -7.78
CA GLU A 41 -17.19 -0.34 -8.16
C GLU A 41 -15.92 0.48 -8.44
N PRO A 42 -15.99 1.44 -9.37
CA PRO A 42 -14.86 2.34 -9.64
C PRO A 42 -14.50 3.13 -8.37
N PRO A 43 -13.22 3.48 -8.17
CA PRO A 43 -12.81 4.30 -7.04
C PRO A 43 -13.55 5.65 -7.03
N SER A 44 -13.97 6.11 -5.84
CA SER A 44 -14.60 7.42 -5.70
C SER A 44 -13.63 8.56 -6.04
N GLU A 45 -14.17 9.77 -6.30
CA GLU A 45 -13.34 10.93 -6.63
C GLU A 45 -12.36 11.27 -5.52
N GLU A 46 -12.74 11.10 -4.24
CA GLU A 46 -11.89 11.32 -3.09
C GLU A 46 -10.71 10.33 -3.05
N ILE A 47 -10.96 9.06 -3.38
CA ILE A 47 -9.91 8.03 -3.48
C ILE A 47 -8.98 8.30 -4.65
N LEU A 48 -9.51 8.75 -5.79
CA LEU A 48 -8.69 9.16 -6.94
C LEU A 48 -7.78 10.34 -6.56
N ARG A 49 -8.29 11.34 -5.85
CA ARG A 49 -7.49 12.48 -5.34
C ARG A 49 -6.43 12.02 -4.33
N LEU A 50 -6.77 11.09 -3.42
CA LEU A 50 -5.81 10.51 -2.49
C LEU A 50 -4.66 9.82 -3.23
N ALA A 51 -4.98 8.97 -4.21
CA ALA A 51 -4.00 8.28 -5.03
C ALA A 51 -3.07 9.27 -5.78
N GLN A 52 -3.65 10.29 -6.41
CA GLN A 52 -2.89 11.33 -7.11
C GLN A 52 -1.96 12.10 -6.16
N THR A 53 -2.48 12.52 -5.00
CA THR A 53 -1.72 13.34 -4.05
C THR A 53 -0.57 12.57 -3.42
N VAL A 54 -0.78 11.31 -3.06
CA VAL A 54 0.21 10.51 -2.32
C VAL A 54 1.23 9.85 -3.24
N PHE A 55 0.78 9.26 -4.35
CA PHE A 55 1.63 8.37 -5.16
C PHE A 55 2.04 8.98 -6.49
N LEU A 56 1.20 9.83 -7.09
CA LEU A 56 1.40 10.31 -8.46
C LEU A 56 1.82 11.78 -8.54
N ALA A 57 1.82 12.50 -7.41
CA ALA A 57 2.34 13.86 -7.38
C ALA A 57 3.85 13.83 -7.63
N ASN A 58 4.27 14.48 -8.74
CA ASN A 58 5.65 14.45 -9.24
C ASN A 58 6.58 15.33 -8.38
N THR A 59 6.66 15.09 -7.07
CA THR A 59 7.41 15.88 -6.09
C THR A 59 8.81 15.33 -5.79
N GLY A 60 9.34 14.43 -6.62
CA GLY A 60 10.70 13.88 -6.52
C GLY A 60 10.95 12.91 -5.35
N ARG A 61 10.00 12.75 -4.43
CA ARG A 61 10.06 11.84 -3.27
C ARG A 61 8.70 11.24 -2.92
N ALA A 62 7.90 10.88 -3.93
CA ALA A 62 6.67 10.15 -3.69
C ALA A 62 6.99 8.80 -2.99
N PRO A 63 6.27 8.43 -1.92
CA PRO A 63 6.48 7.16 -1.26
C PRO A 63 6.06 6.02 -2.19
N ARG A 64 6.82 4.93 -2.21
CA ARG A 64 6.50 3.73 -2.97
C ARG A 64 5.88 2.65 -2.10
N GLN A 65 6.16 2.68 -0.79
CA GLN A 65 5.59 1.76 0.19
C GLN A 65 4.83 2.54 1.24
N VAL A 66 3.52 2.36 1.32
CA VAL A 66 2.65 3.09 2.24
C VAL A 66 1.79 2.14 3.05
N VAL A 67 1.83 2.30 4.38
CA VAL A 67 0.99 1.56 5.32
C VAL A 67 -0.32 2.30 5.53
N PHE A 68 -1.43 1.58 5.47
CA PHE A 68 -2.75 2.05 5.87
C PHE A 68 -3.12 1.38 7.18
N CYS A 69 -3.38 2.14 8.22
CA CYS A 69 -3.79 1.61 9.51
C CYS A 69 -4.96 2.42 10.08
N GLY A 70 -5.85 1.74 10.77
CA GLY A 70 -6.92 2.38 11.49
C GLY A 70 -6.51 2.86 12.88
N VAL A 71 -7.32 3.69 13.53
CA VAL A 71 -7.20 3.99 14.96
C VAL A 71 -7.75 2.85 15.78
N ASP A 72 -8.96 2.39 15.42
CA ASP A 72 -9.73 1.32 16.07
C ASP A 72 -9.97 0.18 15.07
N GLU A 73 -10.50 -0.96 15.52
CA GLU A 73 -11.00 -2.00 14.63
C GLU A 73 -12.20 -1.49 13.80
N GLU A 74 -12.43 -2.11 12.65
CA GLU A 74 -13.58 -1.86 11.75
C GLU A 74 -13.71 -0.44 11.18
N ASN A 75 -12.74 0.45 11.35
CA ASN A 75 -12.80 1.78 10.75
C ASN A 75 -12.51 1.80 9.23
N GLY A 76 -12.42 0.62 8.61
CA GLY A 76 -12.36 0.45 7.16
C GLY A 76 -11.04 0.83 6.51
N SER A 77 -9.92 0.73 7.23
CA SER A 77 -8.58 0.91 6.67
C SER A 77 -8.32 0.02 5.47
N SER A 78 -8.70 -1.26 5.54
CA SER A 78 -8.58 -2.23 4.44
C SER A 78 -9.34 -1.79 3.19
N ALA A 79 -10.55 -1.23 3.34
CA ALA A 79 -11.33 -0.74 2.21
C ALA A 79 -10.68 0.51 1.56
N VAL A 80 -10.11 1.41 2.38
CA VAL A 80 -9.36 2.57 1.88
C VAL A 80 -8.09 2.12 1.17
N CYS A 81 -7.32 1.19 1.76
CA CYS A 81 -6.12 0.61 1.17
C CYS A 81 -6.42 -0.05 -0.18
N ALA A 82 -7.40 -0.95 -0.23
CA ALA A 82 -7.84 -1.64 -1.43
C ALA A 82 -8.27 -0.68 -2.54
N SER A 83 -9.14 0.29 -2.21
CA SER A 83 -9.64 1.28 -3.17
C SER A 83 -8.53 2.20 -3.67
N THR A 84 -7.60 2.59 -2.79
CA THR A 84 -6.44 3.42 -3.17
C THR A 84 -5.50 2.65 -4.09
N GLY A 85 -5.20 1.38 -3.81
CA GLY A 85 -4.36 0.56 -4.67
C GLY A 85 -4.95 0.38 -6.08
N ARG A 86 -6.27 0.21 -6.17
CA ARG A 86 -6.99 0.19 -7.45
C ARG A 86 -6.86 1.51 -8.20
N ALA A 87 -7.04 2.63 -7.51
CA ALA A 87 -6.90 3.94 -8.11
C ALA A 87 -5.49 4.18 -8.65
N VAL A 88 -4.46 3.81 -7.87
CA VAL A 88 -3.05 3.92 -8.28
C VAL A 88 -2.76 3.05 -9.51
N ALA A 89 -3.23 1.80 -9.53
CA ALA A 89 -3.05 0.89 -10.67
C ALA A 89 -3.75 1.42 -11.93
N LEU A 90 -4.95 1.97 -11.77
CA LEU A 90 -5.75 2.51 -12.87
C LEU A 90 -5.14 3.78 -13.48
N ILE A 91 -4.76 4.75 -12.64
CA ILE A 91 -4.29 6.06 -13.11
C ILE A 91 -2.80 6.00 -13.46
N GLY A 92 -2.00 5.34 -12.64
CA GLY A 92 -0.54 5.29 -12.80
C GLY A 92 -0.08 4.35 -13.90
N ASN A 93 -0.93 3.41 -14.30
CA ASN A 93 -0.60 2.32 -15.25
C ASN A 93 0.74 1.62 -14.92
N LYS A 94 1.00 1.45 -13.63
CA LYS A 94 2.22 0.83 -13.10
C LYS A 94 1.85 -0.36 -12.20
N PRO A 95 2.75 -1.36 -12.05
CA PRO A 95 2.50 -2.49 -11.17
C PRO A 95 2.32 -2.08 -9.72
N VAL A 96 1.19 -2.45 -9.12
CA VAL A 96 0.83 -2.19 -7.73
C VAL A 96 0.63 -3.51 -7.00
N CYS A 97 1.21 -3.64 -5.81
CA CYS A 97 0.96 -4.77 -4.92
C CYS A 97 0.24 -4.32 -3.66
N LEU A 98 -0.86 -4.99 -3.37
CA LEU A 98 -1.57 -4.90 -2.11
C LEU A 98 -1.08 -6.00 -1.18
N VAL A 99 -0.75 -5.66 0.06
CA VAL A 99 -0.23 -6.60 1.06
C VAL A 99 -1.14 -6.57 2.28
N ASP A 100 -1.67 -7.73 2.65
CA ASP A 100 -2.43 -7.86 3.89
C ASP A 100 -1.47 -8.11 5.06
N GLY A 101 -1.11 -7.02 5.74
CA GLY A 101 -0.26 -7.05 6.94
C GLY A 101 -1.03 -7.23 8.24
N ASN A 102 -2.37 -7.30 8.18
CA ASN A 102 -3.20 -7.66 9.31
C ASN A 102 -3.33 -9.18 9.43
N VAL A 103 -2.21 -9.82 9.74
CA VAL A 103 -2.08 -11.30 9.74
C VAL A 103 -3.02 -12.01 10.70
N ARG A 104 -3.50 -11.33 11.76
CA ARG A 104 -4.42 -11.92 12.75
C ARG A 104 -5.86 -11.88 12.28
N SER A 105 -6.22 -10.91 11.47
CA SER A 105 -7.57 -10.72 10.94
C SER A 105 -7.47 -10.13 9.54
N PRO A 106 -7.10 -10.95 8.53
CA PRO A 106 -6.94 -10.48 7.16
C PRO A 106 -8.28 -10.08 6.56
N HIS A 107 -8.37 -8.84 6.06
CA HIS A 107 -9.60 -8.29 5.51
C HIS A 107 -9.42 -7.73 4.10
N LEU A 108 -8.21 -7.67 3.58
CA LEU A 108 -7.92 -7.01 2.31
C LEU A 108 -8.58 -7.74 1.13
N ALA A 109 -8.51 -9.08 1.10
CA ALA A 109 -9.18 -9.87 0.07
C ALA A 109 -10.71 -9.63 0.07
N ARG A 110 -11.33 -9.60 1.25
CA ARG A 110 -12.77 -9.29 1.41
C ARG A 110 -13.08 -7.85 0.97
N ALA A 111 -12.23 -6.89 1.30
CA ALA A 111 -12.37 -5.49 0.88
C ALA A 111 -12.27 -5.32 -0.64
N LEU A 112 -11.61 -6.27 -1.31
CA LEU A 112 -11.51 -6.37 -2.76
C LEU A 112 -12.66 -7.15 -3.39
N ASN A 113 -13.62 -7.69 -2.63
CA ASN A 113 -14.62 -8.66 -3.09
C ASN A 113 -13.97 -9.87 -3.81
N PHE A 114 -12.82 -10.29 -3.30
CA PHE A 114 -12.05 -11.41 -3.85
C PHE A 114 -12.31 -12.64 -3.00
N GLU A 115 -13.11 -13.56 -3.54
CA GLU A 115 -13.57 -14.77 -2.81
C GLU A 115 -12.66 -15.99 -3.03
N THR A 116 -11.81 -15.96 -4.05
CA THR A 116 -10.93 -17.08 -4.35
C THR A 116 -9.77 -17.11 -3.36
N PRO A 117 -9.47 -18.28 -2.75
CA PRO A 117 -8.26 -18.39 -1.94
C PRO A 117 -7.05 -17.91 -2.74
N VAL A 118 -6.29 -16.99 -2.19
CA VAL A 118 -5.02 -16.57 -2.81
C VAL A 118 -4.10 -17.78 -2.75
N PRO A 119 -3.72 -18.40 -3.90
CA PRO A 119 -2.81 -19.52 -3.87
C PRO A 119 -1.51 -19.08 -3.21
N TYR A 120 -1.08 -19.84 -2.21
CA TYR A 120 0.22 -19.60 -1.59
C TYR A 120 1.26 -20.53 -2.25
N PRO A 121 2.04 -20.04 -3.19
CA PRO A 121 3.13 -20.80 -3.78
C PRO A 121 4.27 -20.94 -2.78
N SER A 122 5.20 -21.84 -3.07
CA SER A 122 6.40 -22.05 -2.24
C SER A 122 7.10 -20.73 -1.91
N ARG A 123 7.55 -20.56 -0.67
CA ARG A 123 8.38 -19.42 -0.22
C ARG A 123 9.66 -19.25 -1.05
N SER A 124 10.11 -20.30 -1.75
CA SER A 124 11.27 -20.25 -2.66
C SER A 124 10.96 -19.71 -4.05
N ALA A 125 9.67 -19.54 -4.40
CA ALA A 125 9.28 -18.97 -5.68
C ALA A 125 9.63 -17.47 -5.77
N PRO A 126 9.84 -16.93 -6.97
CA PRO A 126 10.00 -15.48 -7.15
C PRO A 126 8.82 -14.72 -6.52
N ILE A 127 9.09 -13.58 -5.90
CA ILE A 127 8.08 -12.82 -5.13
C ILE A 127 6.82 -12.50 -5.95
N ARG A 128 6.95 -12.27 -7.24
CA ARG A 128 5.82 -11.99 -8.13
C ARG A 128 4.89 -13.19 -8.29
N GLU A 129 5.42 -14.41 -8.27
CA GLU A 129 4.64 -15.64 -8.34
C GLU A 129 3.93 -15.94 -7.03
N GLN A 130 4.41 -15.33 -5.94
CA GLN A 130 3.79 -15.38 -4.62
C GLN A 130 2.66 -14.35 -4.45
N CYS A 131 2.37 -13.56 -5.50
CA CYS A 131 1.29 -12.59 -5.53
C CYS A 131 0.29 -12.97 -6.62
N THR A 132 -1.00 -12.81 -6.35
CA THR A 132 -2.07 -13.09 -7.30
C THR A 132 -2.43 -11.83 -8.08
N LEU A 133 -2.43 -11.91 -9.42
CA LEU A 133 -2.94 -10.84 -10.27
C LEU A 133 -4.47 -10.80 -10.16
N ILE A 134 -5.02 -9.73 -9.60
CA ILE A 134 -6.47 -9.57 -9.35
C ILE A 134 -7.15 -8.61 -10.34
N ALA A 135 -6.40 -7.68 -10.89
CA ALA A 135 -6.85 -6.76 -11.95
C ALA A 135 -5.64 -6.30 -12.77
N GLN A 136 -5.88 -5.56 -13.85
CA GLN A 136 -4.80 -4.96 -14.64
C GLN A 136 -3.88 -4.13 -13.73
N ASN A 137 -2.59 -4.45 -13.73
CA ASN A 137 -1.56 -3.81 -12.91
C ASN A 137 -1.79 -3.87 -11.40
N LEU A 138 -2.65 -4.77 -10.89
CA LEU A 138 -2.95 -4.90 -9.48
C LEU A 138 -2.77 -6.34 -8.99
N TRP A 139 -1.88 -6.55 -8.05
CA TRP A 139 -1.58 -7.82 -7.41
C TRP A 139 -1.98 -7.80 -5.94
N LEU A 140 -2.32 -8.95 -5.42
CA LEU A 140 -2.58 -9.20 -4.01
C LEU A 140 -1.57 -10.22 -3.48
N ALA A 141 -0.79 -9.82 -2.49
CA ALA A 141 0.07 -10.72 -1.73
C ALA A 141 -0.74 -11.40 -0.62
N ALA A 142 -0.56 -12.70 -0.46
CA ALA A 142 -1.25 -13.45 0.58
C ALA A 142 -0.73 -13.07 1.98
N PRO A 143 -1.58 -13.08 3.04
CA PRO A 143 -1.17 -12.81 4.42
C PRO A 143 -0.06 -13.74 4.91
N GLU A 144 -0.03 -14.96 4.40
CA GLU A 144 0.97 -16.00 4.73
C GLU A 144 2.40 -15.58 4.40
N LEU A 145 2.59 -14.61 3.48
CA LEU A 145 3.90 -14.01 3.22
C LEU A 145 4.46 -13.23 4.40
N MET A 146 3.57 -12.72 5.24
CA MET A 146 3.90 -11.83 6.35
C MET A 146 4.07 -12.56 7.68
N VAL A 147 3.84 -13.88 7.73
CA VAL A 147 3.87 -14.66 8.97
C VAL A 147 5.02 -15.66 9.02
N ASP A 148 5.49 -15.94 10.23
CA ASP A 148 6.39 -17.06 10.53
C ASP A 148 5.62 -18.39 10.59
N ASP A 149 6.35 -19.48 10.89
CA ASP A 149 5.77 -20.81 11.02
C ASP A 149 4.80 -20.96 12.21
N ARG A 150 4.73 -19.97 13.10
CA ARG A 150 3.81 -19.89 14.24
C ARG A 150 2.57 -19.04 13.93
N GLY A 151 2.50 -18.46 12.74
CA GLY A 151 1.41 -17.56 12.34
C GLY A 151 1.52 -16.15 12.95
N ALA A 152 2.66 -15.80 13.52
CA ALA A 152 2.96 -14.45 14.01
C ALA A 152 3.59 -13.61 12.88
N LEU A 153 3.44 -12.29 12.96
CA LEU A 153 4.12 -11.37 12.04
C LEU A 153 5.63 -11.67 12.04
N LEU A 154 6.22 -11.72 10.84
CA LEU A 154 7.66 -11.95 10.66
C LEU A 154 8.49 -10.97 11.50
N PRO A 155 9.69 -11.40 11.99
CA PRO A 155 10.64 -10.50 12.61
C PRO A 155 10.98 -9.30 11.71
N ALA A 156 11.25 -8.14 12.31
CA ALA A 156 11.49 -6.90 11.57
C ALA A 156 12.57 -6.99 10.48
N ALA A 157 13.61 -7.82 10.69
CA ALA A 157 14.67 -8.05 9.71
C ALA A 157 14.14 -8.78 8.45
N GLU A 158 13.32 -9.80 8.65
CA GLU A 158 12.70 -10.57 7.56
C GLU A 158 11.63 -9.75 6.84
N LEU A 159 10.81 -9.01 7.59
CA LEU A 159 9.85 -8.05 7.01
C LEU A 159 10.56 -7.02 6.13
N LYS A 160 11.69 -6.49 6.58
CA LYS A 160 12.47 -5.52 5.79
C LYS A 160 12.97 -6.12 4.48
N GLN A 161 13.41 -7.39 4.51
CA GLN A 161 13.82 -8.10 3.29
C GLN A 161 12.64 -8.35 2.35
N LEU A 162 11.51 -8.82 2.89
CA LEU A 162 10.29 -9.06 2.13
C LEU A 162 9.80 -7.77 1.46
N LEU A 163 9.67 -6.68 2.23
CA LEU A 163 9.23 -5.39 1.69
C LEU A 163 10.22 -4.85 0.65
N LYS A 164 11.53 -5.07 0.84
CA LYS A 164 12.52 -4.73 -0.19
C LYS A 164 12.28 -5.52 -1.48
N HIS A 165 12.06 -6.83 -1.42
CA HIS A 165 11.78 -7.65 -2.61
C HIS A 165 10.47 -7.22 -3.31
N LEU A 166 9.44 -6.88 -2.55
CA LEU A 166 8.19 -6.33 -3.09
C LEU A 166 8.44 -4.99 -3.80
N ARG A 167 9.24 -4.09 -3.20
CA ARG A 167 9.62 -2.81 -3.79
C ARG A 167 10.43 -2.94 -5.07
N ASP A 168 11.30 -3.95 -5.14
CA ASP A 168 12.13 -4.22 -6.31
C ASP A 168 11.30 -4.83 -7.46
N THR A 169 10.10 -5.37 -7.16
CA THR A 169 9.21 -6.03 -8.12
C THR A 169 8.04 -5.17 -8.57
N PHE A 170 7.49 -4.35 -7.68
CA PHE A 170 6.33 -3.51 -7.92
C PHE A 170 6.68 -2.03 -7.78
N GLU A 171 6.05 -1.18 -8.60
CA GLU A 171 6.26 0.27 -8.50
C GLU A 171 5.71 0.83 -7.19
N TYR A 172 4.53 0.35 -6.80
CA TYR A 172 3.89 0.74 -5.54
C TYR A 172 3.48 -0.47 -4.72
N VAL A 173 3.68 -0.39 -3.40
CA VAL A 173 3.27 -1.40 -2.44
C VAL A 173 2.41 -0.72 -1.37
N LEU A 174 1.15 -1.11 -1.28
CA LEU A 174 0.23 -0.62 -0.26
C LEU A 174 -0.02 -1.73 0.75
N ILE A 175 0.21 -1.44 2.01
CA ILE A 175 0.17 -2.42 3.10
C ILE A 175 -1.01 -2.08 4.00
N ASP A 176 -1.98 -2.99 4.09
CA ASP A 176 -3.04 -2.91 5.09
C ASP A 176 -2.51 -3.43 6.43
N ALA A 177 -2.56 -2.63 7.47
CA ALA A 177 -2.06 -2.98 8.79
C ALA A 177 -3.18 -3.00 9.83
N PRO A 178 -3.02 -3.76 10.93
CA PRO A 178 -3.99 -3.74 12.01
C PRO A 178 -4.14 -2.35 12.62
N ALA A 179 -5.18 -2.16 13.41
CA ALA A 179 -5.45 -0.90 14.09
C ALA A 179 -4.27 -0.48 14.97
N ALA A 180 -3.71 0.70 14.70
CA ALA A 180 -2.53 1.22 15.39
C ALA A 180 -2.79 1.56 16.87
N GLY A 181 -4.06 1.77 17.26
CA GLY A 181 -4.44 1.95 18.65
C GLY A 181 -4.46 0.65 19.46
N LEU A 182 -4.40 -0.52 18.79
CA LEU A 182 -4.55 -1.84 19.43
C LEU A 182 -3.35 -2.75 19.25
N SER A 183 -2.53 -2.55 18.20
CA SER A 183 -1.38 -3.40 17.90
C SER A 183 -0.13 -2.57 17.57
N GLY A 184 1.02 -3.03 18.05
CA GLY A 184 2.32 -2.49 17.67
C GLY A 184 2.75 -2.82 16.24
N ASP A 185 2.09 -3.79 15.59
CA ASP A 185 2.45 -4.27 14.25
C ASP A 185 2.35 -3.15 13.19
N ALA A 186 1.35 -2.27 13.32
CA ALA A 186 1.22 -1.09 12.46
C ALA A 186 2.42 -0.14 12.56
N ALA A 187 2.97 0.04 13.76
CA ALA A 187 4.17 0.85 13.97
C ALA A 187 5.41 0.18 13.37
N VAL A 188 5.57 -1.13 13.56
CA VAL A 188 6.68 -1.90 12.96
C VAL A 188 6.65 -1.80 11.44
N LEU A 189 5.50 -2.02 10.81
CA LEU A 189 5.32 -1.88 9.37
C LEU A 189 5.59 -0.46 8.90
N GLY A 190 5.07 0.54 9.63
CA GLY A 190 5.26 1.96 9.32
C GLY A 190 6.70 2.45 9.43
N LEU A 191 7.52 1.82 10.30
CA LEU A 191 8.95 2.10 10.42
C LEU A 191 9.78 1.52 9.28
N ILE A 192 9.33 0.41 8.70
CA ILE A 192 10.04 -0.27 7.60
C ILE A 192 9.64 0.32 6.26
N ALA A 193 8.37 0.69 6.10
CA ALA A 193 7.84 1.32 4.89
C ALA A 193 8.30 2.80 4.75
N ASP A 194 7.99 3.42 3.62
CA ASP A 194 8.34 4.83 3.38
C ASP A 194 7.49 5.79 4.22
N ALA A 195 6.23 5.41 4.50
CA ALA A 195 5.28 6.24 5.24
C ALA A 195 4.02 5.47 5.63
N ALA A 196 3.18 6.11 6.47
CA ALA A 196 1.86 5.59 6.83
C ALA A 196 0.75 6.64 6.66
N ILE A 197 -0.47 6.14 6.46
CA ILE A 197 -1.73 6.91 6.45
C ILE A 197 -2.61 6.37 7.57
N LEU A 198 -3.08 7.27 8.43
CA LEU A 198 -4.01 6.94 9.50
C LEU A 198 -5.45 7.07 8.99
N VAL A 199 -6.25 6.02 9.10
CA VAL A 199 -7.67 6.02 8.75
C VAL A 199 -8.51 6.22 9.99
N VAL A 200 -9.41 7.18 9.92
CA VAL A 200 -10.30 7.59 11.01
C VAL A 200 -11.75 7.55 10.51
N GLU A 201 -12.65 6.99 11.28
CA GLU A 201 -14.06 6.98 10.94
C GLU A 201 -14.81 8.13 11.64
N ALA A 202 -15.53 8.93 10.83
CA ALA A 202 -16.36 10.01 11.36
C ALA A 202 -17.49 9.44 12.22
N ASN A 203 -17.79 10.11 13.32
CA ASN A 203 -18.83 9.75 14.29
C ASN A 203 -18.61 8.45 15.09
N SER A 204 -17.55 7.68 14.80
CA SER A 204 -17.16 6.47 15.53
C SER A 204 -15.87 6.71 16.31
N THR A 205 -14.78 7.06 15.64
CA THR A 205 -13.49 7.28 16.29
C THR A 205 -13.47 8.55 17.14
N ARG A 206 -13.16 8.42 18.43
CA ARG A 206 -13.00 9.56 19.32
C ARG A 206 -11.78 10.40 18.95
N ARG A 207 -11.97 11.71 18.81
CA ARG A 207 -10.89 12.64 18.42
C ARG A 207 -9.65 12.52 19.30
N LEU A 208 -9.83 12.33 20.61
CA LEU A 208 -8.71 12.19 21.55
C LEU A 208 -7.92 10.89 21.28
N THR A 209 -8.60 9.78 20.98
CA THR A 209 -7.99 8.51 20.63
C THR A 209 -7.19 8.65 19.33
N ALA A 210 -7.79 9.23 18.29
CA ALA A 210 -7.10 9.47 17.02
C ALA A 210 -5.84 10.33 17.20
N ARG A 211 -5.91 11.38 18.03
CA ARG A 211 -4.74 12.21 18.32
C ARG A 211 -3.65 11.46 19.06
N ARG A 212 -4.00 10.69 20.09
CA ARG A 212 -3.02 9.87 20.83
C ARG A 212 -2.36 8.83 19.94
N THR A 213 -3.12 8.13 19.12
CA THR A 213 -2.57 7.16 18.15
C THR A 213 -1.60 7.82 17.19
N LYS A 214 -1.98 8.97 16.63
CA LYS A 214 -1.09 9.78 15.77
C LYS A 214 0.21 10.15 16.51
N ASP A 215 0.08 10.77 17.68
CA ASP A 215 1.23 11.22 18.46
C ASP A 215 2.15 10.04 18.85
N THR A 216 1.59 8.87 19.14
CA THR A 216 2.35 7.64 19.42
C THR A 216 3.13 7.16 18.20
N LEU A 217 2.49 7.09 17.02
CA LEU A 217 3.17 6.67 15.79
C LEU A 217 4.32 7.62 15.42
N GLU A 218 4.09 8.93 15.52
CA GLU A 218 5.11 9.95 15.27
C GLU A 218 6.27 9.87 16.28
N ALA A 219 5.97 9.66 17.57
CA ALA A 219 6.98 9.50 18.61
C ALA A 219 7.85 8.23 18.41
N LEU A 220 7.29 7.19 17.82
CA LEU A 220 8.01 5.98 17.42
C LEU A 220 8.84 6.18 16.14
N GLY A 221 8.73 7.33 15.46
CA GLY A 221 9.46 7.64 14.23
C GLY A 221 8.75 7.24 12.93
N VAL A 222 7.48 6.84 12.98
CA VAL A 222 6.69 6.55 11.78
C VAL A 222 6.39 7.86 11.05
N ARG A 223 6.74 7.94 9.76
CA ARG A 223 6.40 9.07 8.91
C ARG A 223 4.93 9.03 8.52
N LEU A 224 4.09 9.84 9.16
CA LEU A 224 2.69 9.99 8.78
C LEU A 224 2.54 11.01 7.63
N LEU A 225 1.89 10.61 6.53
CA LEU A 225 1.57 11.50 5.41
C LEU A 225 0.32 12.35 5.70
N GLY A 226 -0.59 11.80 6.50
CA GLY A 226 -1.84 12.45 6.85
C GLY A 226 -2.87 11.47 7.39
N THR A 227 -4.10 11.95 7.45
CA THR A 227 -5.25 11.20 7.95
C THR A 227 -6.35 11.20 6.90
N VAL A 228 -6.95 10.03 6.65
CA VAL A 228 -8.15 9.87 5.84
C VAL A 228 -9.35 9.78 6.76
N LEU A 229 -10.29 10.72 6.60
CA LEU A 229 -11.56 10.70 7.32
C LEU A 229 -12.62 10.01 6.47
N ARG A 230 -13.14 8.89 6.97
CA ARG A 230 -14.13 8.05 6.32
C ARG A 230 -15.54 8.34 6.88
N ASN A 231 -16.57 8.05 6.07
CA ASN A 231 -17.99 8.14 6.46
C ASN A 231 -18.40 9.53 6.99
N ARG A 232 -17.80 10.61 6.47
CA ARG A 232 -18.22 11.97 6.80
C ARG A 232 -19.59 12.26 6.17
N SER A 233 -20.63 12.34 6.97
CA SER A 233 -21.92 12.89 6.53
C SER A 233 -21.95 14.40 6.72
N PHE A 234 -22.34 15.12 5.67
CA PHE A 234 -22.64 16.55 5.80
C PHE A 234 -24.10 16.69 6.23
N PRO A 235 -24.39 17.31 7.40
CA PRO A 235 -25.76 17.44 7.90
C PRO A 235 -26.65 18.41 7.10
N LEU A 236 -26.13 19.01 6.03
CA LEU A 236 -26.92 19.92 5.21
C LEU A 236 -27.74 19.14 4.17
N PRO A 237 -29.07 19.28 4.17
CA PRO A 237 -29.93 18.66 3.18
C PRO A 237 -29.56 19.16 1.77
N LYS A 238 -29.45 18.25 0.79
CA LYS A 238 -29.20 18.56 -0.64
C LYS A 238 -30.21 19.57 -1.26
N ARG A 239 -31.26 19.94 -0.51
CA ARG A 239 -32.31 20.90 -0.93
C ARG A 239 -31.88 22.38 -0.89
N ILE A 240 -30.80 22.75 -0.20
CA ILE A 240 -30.39 24.17 -0.09
C ILE A 240 -29.67 24.67 -1.35
N PHE A 241 -29.21 23.78 -2.23
CA PHE A 241 -28.53 24.14 -3.48
C PHE A 241 -29.41 24.09 -4.74
N LYS A 242 -30.72 23.90 -4.63
CA LYS A 242 -31.67 24.11 -5.72
C LYS A 242 -32.40 25.44 -5.50
N GLY A 243 -31.73 26.52 -5.82
CA GLY A 243 -32.32 27.84 -5.78
C GLY A 243 -31.46 28.85 -6.52
N ARG A 244 -31.57 28.90 -7.80
CA ARG A 244 -31.77 29.94 -8.79
C ARG A 244 -31.05 29.64 -10.09
#